data_a2dfb30b624a9f465f335a285dbd0040
#
_entry.id   a2dfb30b624a9f465f335a285dbd0040
#
_cell.length_a   1.000
_cell.length_b   1.000
_cell.length_c   1.000
_cell.angle_alpha   90.00
_cell.angle_beta   90.00
_cell.angle_gamma   90.00
#
_symmetry.space_group_name_H-M   'P 1'
#
loop_
_entity.id
_entity.type
_entity.pdbx_description
1 polymer ?
#
loop_
_entity_poly.entity_id
_entity_poly.type
_entity_poly.pdbx_seq_one_letter_code
_entity_poly.pdbx_strand_id
1 'polypeptide(L)'
;KTAAYFNGLIPLGHYGMPEDAAWLTAQGMALGFGGAVTYKGAKRAAKVLAMVPHELAVLETDCPYMAPEPVRGTRCDSSLIRYVGEYIASVKGEEPEQVFRQTVENACQVYNLSV
;
A
#
# COMPACT_ATOMS: atom_id res chain seq x y z
N LYS A 1 13.79 5.12 12.18
CA LYS A 1 12.61 5.60 11.52
C LYS A 1 11.40 5.27 12.33
N THR A 2 11.36 5.92 13.47
CA THR A 2 10.31 5.70 14.43
C THR A 2 8.94 6.01 13.85
N ALA A 3 8.88 7.04 13.04
CA ALA A 3 7.63 7.46 12.43
C ALA A 3 7.01 6.39 11.56
N ALA A 4 7.81 5.49 11.03
CA ALA A 4 7.31 4.45 10.16
C ALA A 4 6.32 3.52 10.82
N TYR A 5 6.30 3.47 12.15
CA TYR A 5 5.35 2.62 12.83
C TYR A 5 3.92 2.98 12.59
N PHE A 6 3.64 4.22 12.33
CA PHE A 6 2.26 4.63 12.15
C PHE A 6 1.69 4.13 10.85
N ASN A 7 2.54 3.73 9.99
CA ASN A 7 2.10 3.37 8.71
C ASN A 7 1.36 2.13 8.56
N GLY A 8 1.75 1.10 9.22
CA GLY A 8 1.03 -0.14 9.20
C GLY A 8 -0.34 -0.01 9.82
N LEU A 9 -0.58 1.13 10.45
CA LEU A 9 -1.82 1.35 11.16
C LEU A 9 -2.75 2.30 10.42
N ILE A 10 -2.29 2.91 9.34
CA ILE A 10 -3.10 3.89 8.63
C ILE A 10 -3.49 3.35 7.27
N PRO A 11 -4.74 2.90 7.10
CA PRO A 11 -5.18 2.38 5.80
C PRO A 11 -5.51 3.54 4.87
N LEU A 12 -4.48 4.26 4.46
CA LEU A 12 -4.65 5.46 3.67
C LEU A 12 -5.30 5.21 2.32
N GLY A 13 -5.19 3.99 1.82
CA GLY A 13 -5.87 3.63 0.60
C GLY A 13 -7.38 3.74 0.69
N HIS A 14 -7.93 3.82 1.92
CA HIS A 14 -9.37 3.84 2.12
C HIS A 14 -9.86 5.21 2.60
N TYR A 15 -9.18 5.82 3.55
CA TYR A 15 -9.65 7.06 4.17
C TYR A 15 -8.72 8.26 4.00
N GLY A 16 -7.49 8.03 3.57
CA GLY A 16 -6.50 9.08 3.54
C GLY A 16 -6.73 10.11 2.46
N MET A 17 -6.46 11.35 2.78
CA MET A 17 -6.47 12.45 1.81
C MET A 17 -5.05 12.64 1.26
N PRO A 18 -4.93 13.08 -0.01
CA PRO A 18 -3.60 13.34 -0.58
C PRO A 18 -2.74 14.30 0.24
N GLU A 19 -3.37 15.30 0.87
CA GLU A 19 -2.66 16.27 1.71
C GLU A 19 -2.06 15.60 2.94
N ASP A 20 -2.80 14.70 3.56
CA ASP A 20 -2.33 13.97 4.73
C ASP A 20 -1.19 13.04 4.35
N ALA A 21 -1.31 12.37 3.21
CA ALA A 21 -0.26 11.50 2.71
C ALA A 21 1.01 12.29 2.42
N ALA A 22 0.88 13.48 1.83
CA ALA A 22 2.03 14.33 1.56
C ALA A 22 2.74 14.72 2.85
N TRP A 23 1.99 15.09 3.87
CA TRP A 23 2.57 15.47 5.16
C TRP A 23 3.27 14.28 5.81
N LEU A 24 2.60 13.12 5.82
CA LEU A 24 3.16 11.92 6.44
C LEU A 24 4.44 11.46 5.76
N THR A 25 4.47 11.44 4.42
CA THR A 25 5.67 11.02 3.70
C THR A 25 6.79 12.03 3.84
N ALA A 26 6.47 13.31 4.01
CA ALA A 26 7.49 14.33 4.28
C ALA A 26 8.16 14.08 5.64
N GLN A 27 7.47 13.41 6.57
CA GLN A 27 8.04 13.03 7.86
C GLN A 27 8.80 11.69 7.78
N GLY A 28 8.90 11.09 6.62
CA GLY A 28 9.57 9.80 6.44
C GLY A 28 8.71 8.60 6.81
N MET A 29 7.41 8.77 6.91
CA MET A 29 6.51 7.67 7.21
C MET A 29 6.20 6.88 5.95
N ALA A 30 6.27 5.56 6.02
CA ALA A 30 5.78 4.70 4.96
C ALA A 30 4.26 4.61 5.04
N LEU A 31 3.58 4.30 3.98
CA LEU A 31 2.12 4.16 3.94
C LEU A 31 1.74 2.76 3.50
N GLY A 32 0.71 2.21 4.16
CA GLY A 32 0.20 0.87 3.84
C GLY A 32 -0.93 0.93 2.84
N PHE A 33 -0.88 0.04 1.85
CA PHE A 33 -1.90 -0.07 0.82
C PHE A 33 -2.46 -1.49 0.79
N GLY A 34 -3.77 -1.61 0.90
CA GLY A 34 -4.46 -2.89 0.91
C GLY A 34 -5.50 -3.00 -0.20
N GLY A 35 -6.38 -3.99 -0.09
CA GLY A 35 -7.35 -4.30 -1.13
C GLY A 35 -8.24 -3.14 -1.55
N ALA A 36 -8.54 -2.24 -0.62
CA ALA A 36 -9.43 -1.11 -0.91
C ALA A 36 -8.92 -0.19 -2.01
N VAL A 37 -7.60 -0.12 -2.21
CA VAL A 37 -7.04 0.76 -3.27
C VAL A 37 -7.43 0.31 -4.66
N THR A 38 -7.78 -0.95 -4.82
CA THR A 38 -8.13 -1.51 -6.13
C THR A 38 -9.59 -1.24 -6.51
N TYR A 39 -10.41 -0.71 -5.60
CA TYR A 39 -11.83 -0.53 -5.83
C TYR A 39 -12.11 0.66 -6.74
N LYS A 40 -13.13 0.52 -7.58
CA LYS A 40 -13.45 1.55 -8.57
C LYS A 40 -13.71 2.93 -7.98
N GLY A 41 -14.27 3.00 -6.79
CA GLY A 41 -14.57 4.27 -6.14
C GLY A 41 -13.38 4.90 -5.40
N ALA A 42 -12.23 4.26 -5.39
CA ALA A 42 -11.09 4.69 -4.59
C ALA A 42 -10.22 5.74 -5.31
N LYS A 43 -10.83 6.84 -5.71
CA LYS A 43 -10.12 7.89 -6.48
C LYS A 43 -9.03 8.58 -5.67
N ARG A 44 -9.27 8.78 -4.38
CA ARG A 44 -8.27 9.37 -3.50
C ARG A 44 -7.06 8.48 -3.35
N ALA A 45 -7.29 7.17 -3.25
CA ALA A 45 -6.21 6.20 -3.16
C ALA A 45 -5.30 6.26 -4.38
N ALA A 46 -5.88 6.39 -5.57
CA ALA A 46 -5.09 6.51 -6.80
C ALA A 46 -4.21 7.76 -6.78
N LYS A 47 -4.72 8.88 -6.28
CA LYS A 47 -3.94 10.10 -6.14
C LYS A 47 -2.82 9.95 -5.14
N VAL A 48 -3.08 9.30 -4.02
CA VAL A 48 -2.07 9.03 -3.00
C VAL A 48 -0.98 8.14 -3.58
N LEU A 49 -1.35 7.07 -4.27
CA LEU A 49 -0.39 6.16 -4.90
C LEU A 49 0.52 6.88 -5.89
N ALA A 50 -0.04 7.80 -6.66
CA ALA A 50 0.73 8.53 -7.66
C ALA A 50 1.81 9.41 -7.04
N MET A 51 1.61 9.87 -5.81
CA MET A 51 2.54 10.80 -5.16
C MET A 51 3.48 10.15 -4.15
N VAL A 52 3.17 8.96 -3.67
CA VAL A 52 3.98 8.31 -2.63
C VAL A 52 5.32 7.86 -3.21
N PRO A 53 6.45 8.23 -2.57
CA PRO A 53 7.75 7.73 -3.00
C PRO A 53 7.82 6.22 -2.93
N HIS A 54 8.54 5.61 -3.85
CA HIS A 54 8.66 4.16 -3.91
C HIS A 54 9.14 3.54 -2.59
N GLU A 55 10.06 4.22 -1.92
CA GLU A 55 10.64 3.71 -0.67
C GLU A 55 9.73 3.81 0.54
N LEU A 56 8.56 4.43 0.38
CA LEU A 56 7.62 4.64 1.49
C LEU A 56 6.28 3.92 1.31
N ALA A 57 6.19 2.98 0.37
CA ALA A 57 4.97 2.19 0.18
C ALA A 57 5.16 0.77 0.72
N VAL A 58 4.19 0.28 1.47
CA VAL A 58 4.15 -1.11 1.91
C VAL A 58 2.78 -1.70 1.57
N LEU A 59 2.72 -3.02 1.46
CA LEU A 59 1.47 -3.72 1.17
C LEU A 59 0.91 -4.31 2.46
N GLU A 60 -0.43 -4.35 2.54
CA GLU A 60 -1.10 -4.90 3.71
C GLU A 60 -2.38 -5.61 3.32
N THR A 61 -3.01 -6.32 4.25
CA THR A 61 -4.35 -6.86 4.06
C THR A 61 -5.15 -6.65 5.32
N ASP A 62 -6.48 -6.57 5.16
CA ASP A 62 -7.41 -6.58 6.29
C ASP A 62 -8.12 -7.93 6.36
N CYS A 63 -7.41 -8.99 6.02
CA CYS A 63 -8.02 -10.31 5.97
C CYS A 63 -8.69 -10.68 7.31
N PRO A 64 -9.82 -11.36 7.28
CA PRO A 64 -10.47 -11.98 6.11
C PRO A 64 -11.34 -11.02 5.29
N TYR A 65 -11.26 -9.72 5.55
CA TYR A 65 -12.08 -8.69 4.92
C TYR A 65 -11.34 -7.99 3.79
N MET A 66 -12.11 -7.27 2.97
CA MET A 66 -11.59 -6.34 1.96
C MET A 66 -10.68 -6.98 0.93
N ALA A 67 -11.15 -8.09 0.35
CA ALA A 67 -10.43 -8.70 -0.75
C ALA A 67 -10.30 -7.72 -1.92
N PRO A 68 -9.14 -7.68 -2.59
CA PRO A 68 -8.93 -6.76 -3.71
C PRO A 68 -9.70 -7.19 -4.96
N GLU A 69 -9.90 -6.27 -5.89
CA GLU A 69 -10.32 -6.67 -7.22
C GLU A 69 -9.20 -7.48 -7.88
N PRO A 70 -9.48 -8.48 -8.69
CA PRO A 70 -10.81 -8.82 -9.24
C PRO A 70 -11.62 -9.78 -8.37
N VAL A 71 -11.18 -10.07 -7.16
CA VAL A 71 -11.84 -11.06 -6.31
C VAL A 71 -12.60 -10.44 -5.12
N ARG A 72 -12.95 -9.16 -5.26
CA ARG A 72 -13.73 -8.46 -4.23
C ARG A 72 -15.00 -9.22 -3.92
N GLY A 73 -15.35 -9.29 -2.61
CA GLY A 73 -16.53 -10.02 -2.17
C GLY A 73 -16.23 -11.45 -1.74
N THR A 74 -15.00 -11.91 -1.93
CA THR A 74 -14.57 -13.22 -1.43
C THR A 74 -13.82 -13.03 -0.12
N ARG A 75 -13.50 -14.14 0.53
CA ARG A 75 -12.71 -14.11 1.76
C ARG A 75 -11.27 -13.73 1.43
N CYS A 76 -10.76 -12.71 2.07
CA CYS A 76 -9.39 -12.27 1.88
C CYS A 76 -8.43 -13.11 2.70
N ASP A 77 -7.28 -13.41 2.10
CA ASP A 77 -6.14 -13.96 2.80
C ASP A 77 -4.87 -13.29 2.25
N SER A 78 -3.73 -13.57 2.87
CA SER A 78 -2.50 -12.88 2.49
C SER A 78 -2.01 -13.21 1.09
N SER A 79 -2.44 -14.32 0.49
CA SER A 79 -2.06 -14.65 -0.88
C SER A 79 -2.63 -13.66 -1.90
N LEU A 80 -3.71 -12.96 -1.55
CA LEU A 80 -4.36 -12.00 -2.44
C LEU A 80 -3.61 -10.68 -2.52
N ILE A 81 -2.57 -10.50 -1.73
CA ILE A 81 -1.77 -9.27 -1.74
C ILE A 81 -1.14 -9.03 -3.12
N ARG A 82 -0.96 -10.06 -3.90
CA ARG A 82 -0.42 -9.93 -5.26
C ARG A 82 -1.28 -9.03 -6.14
N TYR A 83 -2.60 -9.06 -5.96
CA TYR A 83 -3.50 -8.21 -6.73
C TYR A 83 -3.31 -6.73 -6.38
N VAL A 84 -3.01 -6.44 -5.13
CA VAL A 84 -2.71 -5.07 -4.68
C VAL A 84 -1.42 -4.59 -5.34
N GLY A 85 -0.37 -5.40 -5.30
CA GLY A 85 0.90 -5.05 -5.93
C GLY A 85 0.79 -4.87 -7.43
N GLU A 86 0.02 -5.74 -8.10
CA GLU A 86 -0.21 -5.63 -9.54
C GLU A 86 -0.96 -4.34 -9.89
N TYR A 87 -1.94 -3.97 -9.07
CA TYR A 87 -2.67 -2.73 -9.27
C TYR A 87 -1.76 -1.51 -9.11
N ILE A 88 -0.95 -1.49 -8.07
CA ILE A 88 0.00 -0.40 -7.82
C ILE A 88 0.97 -0.28 -9.01
N ALA A 89 1.46 -1.41 -9.50
CA ALA A 89 2.35 -1.41 -10.65
C ALA A 89 1.69 -0.77 -11.86
N SER A 90 0.41 -1.08 -12.11
CA SER A 90 -0.30 -0.50 -13.24
C SER A 90 -0.50 1.01 -13.08
N VAL A 91 -0.78 1.48 -11.88
CA VAL A 91 -0.97 2.91 -11.60
C VAL A 91 0.33 3.68 -11.78
N LYS A 92 1.44 3.09 -11.33
CA LYS A 92 2.76 3.75 -11.38
C LYS A 92 3.51 3.51 -12.68
N GLY A 93 2.99 2.67 -13.58
CA GLY A 93 3.67 2.36 -14.82
C GLY A 93 4.93 1.53 -14.62
N GLU A 94 4.93 0.64 -13.64
CA GLU A 94 6.07 -0.20 -13.29
C GLU A 94 5.75 -1.67 -13.47
N GLU A 95 6.80 -2.51 -13.50
CA GLU A 95 6.59 -3.95 -13.54
C GLU A 95 6.21 -4.45 -12.13
N PRO A 96 5.27 -5.40 -12.02
CA PRO A 96 4.87 -5.93 -10.71
C PRO A 96 6.03 -6.42 -9.87
N GLU A 97 7.03 -7.08 -10.48
CA GLU A 97 8.20 -7.55 -9.74
C GLU A 97 8.94 -6.44 -9.03
N GLN A 98 9.03 -5.27 -9.66
CA GLN A 98 9.70 -4.12 -9.06
C GLN A 98 8.93 -3.64 -7.84
N VAL A 99 7.60 -3.60 -7.94
CA VAL A 99 6.75 -3.20 -6.82
C VAL A 99 6.92 -4.18 -5.66
N PHE A 100 6.86 -5.47 -5.93
CA PHE A 100 6.99 -6.47 -4.87
C PHE A 100 8.36 -6.40 -4.19
N ARG A 101 9.42 -6.26 -4.97
CA ARG A 101 10.78 -6.16 -4.43
C ARG A 101 10.92 -4.91 -3.56
N GLN A 102 10.47 -3.78 -4.06
CA GLN A 102 10.58 -2.52 -3.34
C GLN A 102 9.77 -2.53 -2.05
N THR A 103 8.54 -3.05 -2.11
CA THR A 103 7.69 -3.06 -0.92
C THR A 103 8.19 -4.03 0.14
N VAL A 104 8.83 -5.14 -0.25
CA VAL A 104 9.49 -6.03 0.70
C VAL A 104 10.65 -5.32 1.39
N GLU A 105 11.49 -4.62 0.64
CA GLU A 105 12.59 -3.84 1.21
C GLU A 105 12.05 -2.79 2.17
N ASN A 106 10.98 -2.10 1.80
CA ASN A 106 10.37 -1.08 2.64
C ASN A 106 9.86 -1.68 3.94
N ALA A 107 9.18 -2.81 3.86
CA ALA A 107 8.66 -3.50 5.04
C ALA A 107 9.81 -3.92 5.97
N CYS A 108 10.90 -4.41 5.40
CA CYS A 108 12.06 -4.79 6.19
C CYS A 108 12.63 -3.59 6.94
N GLN A 109 12.66 -2.43 6.33
CA GLN A 109 13.12 -1.21 6.99
C GLN A 109 12.16 -0.76 8.08
N VAL A 110 10.86 -0.80 7.80
CA VAL A 110 9.83 -0.38 8.77
C VAL A 110 9.88 -1.26 10.02
N TYR A 111 9.99 -2.56 9.83
CA TYR A 111 9.95 -3.51 10.94
C TYR A 111 11.33 -3.96 11.42
N ASN A 112 12.38 -3.36 10.86
CA ASN A 112 13.77 -3.67 11.23
C ASN A 112 14.09 -5.16 11.07
N LEU A 113 13.73 -5.71 9.92
CA LEU A 113 13.96 -7.11 9.61
C LEU A 113 15.11 -7.29 8.64
N SER A 114 15.79 -8.44 8.76
CA SER A 114 16.83 -8.85 7.81
C SER A 114 16.29 -10.02 7.01
N VAL A 115 16.38 -9.92 5.71
CA VAL A 115 15.90 -10.99 4.82
C VAL A 115 16.99 -11.39 3.86
#